data_7cf229018e911c2b96816b01555c89d0
#
_entry.id   7cf229018e911c2b96816b01555c89d0
#
_cell.length_a   1.000
_cell.length_b   1.000
_cell.length_c   1.000
_cell.angle_alpha   90.00
_cell.angle_beta   90.00
_cell.angle_gamma   90.00
#
_symmetry.space_group_name_H-M   'P 1'
#
loop_
_entity.id
_entity.type
_entity.pdbx_description
1 polymer ?
#
loop_
_entity_poly.entity_id
_entity_poly.type
_entity_poly.pdbx_seq_one_letter_code
_entity_poly.pdbx_strand_id
1 'polypeptide(L)'
;MSKFASFGLLVVLFMMLSMVAVFGFFFFTPKIKSYRALNIELELQSKNLERIEQKAQKNSTELKHLKERSDVLNSALKQRFDPDTFKVFIAEHFKKFSIKSIESEHLNTYQTDSVEIIAYINSPTEYYRFIEALNSFDWVVEVGSIQEFLSVDTGIETHFILKVYTYK
;
A
#
# COMPACT_ATOMS: atom_id res chain seq x y z
N MET A 1 39.62 57.48 62.46
CA MET A 1 39.53 55.98 62.56
C MET A 1 38.34 55.33 61.78
N SER A 2 37.36 56.05 61.24
CA SER A 2 36.15 55.52 60.68
C SER A 2 36.29 54.98 59.19
N LYS A 3 37.19 55.53 58.43
CA LYS A 3 37.35 55.14 56.98
C LYS A 3 37.92 53.71 56.72
N PHE A 4 38.79 53.26 57.66
CA PHE A 4 39.37 51.95 57.56
C PHE A 4 38.37 50.83 57.94
N ALA A 5 37.48 51.06 58.90
CA ALA A 5 36.44 50.14 59.27
C ALA A 5 35.39 49.96 58.14
N SER A 6 35.04 51.02 57.43
CA SER A 6 34.12 50.99 56.31
C SER A 6 34.70 50.24 55.10
N PHE A 7 35.99 50.37 54.86
CA PHE A 7 36.65 49.63 53.75
C PHE A 7 36.75 48.12 54.06
N GLY A 8 37.07 47.74 55.30
CA GLY A 8 37.07 46.34 55.69
C GLY A 8 35.71 45.67 55.60
N LEU A 9 34.66 46.39 55.96
CA LEU A 9 33.26 45.90 55.85
C LEU A 9 32.85 45.72 54.40
N LEU A 10 33.27 46.60 53.48
CA LEU A 10 33.01 46.49 52.03
C LEU A 10 33.70 45.30 51.41
N VAL A 11 34.95 45.02 51.77
CA VAL A 11 35.70 43.83 51.30
C VAL A 11 35.05 42.52 51.79
N VAL A 12 34.62 42.44 53.05
CA VAL A 12 33.94 41.26 53.57
C VAL A 12 32.61 41.04 52.85
N LEU A 13 31.84 42.11 52.60
CA LEU A 13 30.56 42.04 51.89
C LEU A 13 30.76 41.56 50.45
N PHE A 14 31.79 42.04 49.77
CA PHE A 14 32.16 41.61 48.40
C PHE A 14 32.63 40.15 48.36
N MET A 15 33.41 39.69 49.36
CA MET A 15 33.77 38.29 49.51
C MET A 15 32.55 37.40 49.73
N MET A 16 31.63 37.78 50.60
CA MET A 16 30.37 37.03 50.81
C MET A 16 29.56 36.93 49.52
N LEU A 17 29.41 38.04 48.79
CA LEU A 17 28.65 38.08 47.56
C LEU A 17 29.27 37.21 46.47
N SER A 18 30.59 37.22 46.34
CA SER A 18 31.33 36.37 45.41
C SER A 18 31.21 34.89 45.79
N MET A 19 31.25 34.55 47.06
CA MET A 19 31.09 33.18 47.54
C MET A 19 29.69 32.65 47.25
N VAL A 20 28.64 33.43 47.44
CA VAL A 20 27.25 33.08 47.10
C VAL A 20 27.09 32.90 45.60
N ALA A 21 27.69 33.76 44.78
CA ALA A 21 27.65 33.64 43.31
C ALA A 21 28.35 32.36 42.81
N VAL A 22 29.51 32.04 43.35
CA VAL A 22 30.26 30.82 43.01
C VAL A 22 29.48 29.57 43.44
N PHE A 23 28.95 29.54 44.66
CA PHE A 23 28.10 28.45 45.15
C PHE A 23 26.84 28.28 44.32
N GLY A 24 26.17 29.38 43.99
CA GLY A 24 25.01 29.37 43.13
C GLY A 24 25.30 28.79 41.76
N PHE A 25 26.40 29.24 41.17
CA PHE A 25 26.80 28.74 39.84
C PHE A 25 27.12 27.24 39.86
N PHE A 26 27.85 26.77 40.85
CA PHE A 26 28.20 25.34 40.98
C PHE A 26 27.00 24.45 41.28
N PHE A 27 26.02 24.92 42.03
CA PHE A 27 24.84 24.12 42.39
C PHE A 27 23.76 24.11 41.32
N PHE A 28 23.51 25.27 40.65
CA PHE A 28 22.42 25.41 39.70
C PHE A 28 22.79 24.93 38.31
N THR A 29 24.05 25.06 37.90
CA THR A 29 24.47 24.64 36.54
C THR A 29 24.26 23.14 36.25
N PRO A 30 24.63 22.20 37.15
CA PRO A 30 24.41 20.78 36.88
C PRO A 30 22.92 20.41 36.88
N LYS A 31 22.10 21.05 37.74
CA LYS A 31 20.65 20.83 37.77
C LYS A 31 19.99 21.30 36.46
N ILE A 32 20.35 22.47 35.96
CA ILE A 32 19.81 22.99 34.69
C ILE A 32 20.19 22.06 33.53
N LYS A 33 21.41 21.53 33.52
CA LYS A 33 21.85 20.57 32.48
C LYS A 33 21.05 19.26 32.54
N SER A 34 20.82 18.73 33.76
CA SER A 34 20.02 17.49 33.91
C SER A 34 18.55 17.70 33.51
N TYR A 35 17.94 18.85 33.85
CA TYR A 35 16.58 19.18 33.38
C TYR A 35 16.47 19.29 31.85
N ARG A 36 17.47 19.95 31.24
CA ARG A 36 17.48 20.02 29.75
C ARG A 36 17.65 18.66 29.11
N ALA A 37 18.54 17.80 29.63
CA ALA A 37 18.72 16.46 29.12
C ALA A 37 17.44 15.63 29.25
N LEU A 38 16.76 15.70 30.40
CA LEU A 38 15.49 15.02 30.62
C LEU A 38 14.38 15.50 29.67
N ASN A 39 14.29 16.82 29.44
CA ASN A 39 13.31 17.37 28.51
C ASN A 39 13.55 16.94 27.06
N ILE A 40 14.82 16.90 26.63
CA ILE A 40 15.18 16.40 25.29
C ILE A 40 14.83 14.92 25.16
N GLU A 41 15.10 14.13 26.20
CA GLU A 41 14.76 12.70 26.20
C GLU A 41 13.25 12.47 26.14
N LEU A 42 12.46 13.21 26.90
CA LEU A 42 11.00 13.17 26.86
C LEU A 42 10.45 13.58 25.47
N GLU A 43 11.03 14.62 24.86
CA GLU A 43 10.64 15.04 23.51
C GLU A 43 10.97 13.97 22.46
N LEU A 44 12.13 13.31 22.57
CA LEU A 44 12.49 12.20 21.70
C LEU A 44 11.56 10.99 21.87
N GLN A 45 11.22 10.66 23.11
CA GLN A 45 10.29 9.57 23.40
C GLN A 45 8.88 9.88 22.87
N SER A 46 8.38 11.11 23.03
CA SER A 46 7.08 11.49 22.50
C SER A 46 7.05 11.45 20.96
N LYS A 47 8.10 11.91 20.29
CA LYS A 47 8.22 11.81 18.82
C LYS A 47 8.32 10.36 18.35
N ASN A 48 8.99 9.49 19.10
CA ASN A 48 9.06 8.09 18.78
C ASN A 48 7.71 7.38 18.95
N LEU A 49 6.97 7.70 20.01
CA LEU A 49 5.60 7.21 20.21
C LEU A 49 4.68 7.63 19.06
N GLU A 50 4.70 8.90 18.71
CA GLU A 50 3.90 9.40 17.58
C GLU A 50 4.22 8.68 16.25
N ARG A 51 5.51 8.44 15.99
CA ARG A 51 5.93 7.65 14.80
C ARG A 51 5.45 6.21 14.83
N ILE A 52 5.46 5.58 16.01
CA ILE A 52 4.97 4.21 16.19
C ILE A 52 3.46 4.18 15.98
N GLU A 53 2.72 5.12 16.54
CA GLU A 53 1.28 5.23 16.35
C GLU A 53 0.90 5.45 14.88
N GLN A 54 1.59 6.37 14.19
CA GLN A 54 1.38 6.61 12.76
C GLN A 54 1.65 5.34 11.92
N LYS A 55 2.74 4.61 12.22
CA LYS A 55 3.04 3.35 11.54
C LYS A 55 1.98 2.27 11.85
N ALA A 56 1.55 2.16 13.09
CA ALA A 56 0.52 1.20 13.48
C ALA A 56 -0.81 1.49 12.77
N GLN A 57 -1.19 2.76 12.68
CA GLN A 57 -2.40 3.18 11.99
C GLN A 57 -2.32 2.91 10.48
N LYS A 58 -1.17 3.22 9.85
CA LYS A 58 -0.93 2.92 8.43
C LYS A 58 -1.02 1.42 8.17
N ASN A 59 -0.32 0.60 8.96
CA ASN A 59 -0.35 -0.84 8.81
C ASN A 59 -1.77 -1.41 9.03
N SER A 60 -2.53 -0.87 9.98
CA SER A 60 -3.92 -1.28 10.20
C SER A 60 -4.81 -0.97 8.98
N THR A 61 -4.61 0.20 8.37
CA THR A 61 -5.35 0.59 7.15
C THR A 61 -4.98 -0.32 5.97
N GLU A 62 -3.69 -0.59 5.79
CA GLU A 62 -3.22 -1.51 4.74
C GLU A 62 -3.76 -2.94 4.94
N LEU A 63 -3.76 -3.45 6.17
CA LEU A 63 -4.34 -4.75 6.49
C LEU A 63 -5.84 -4.80 6.20
N LYS A 64 -6.57 -3.74 6.51
CA LYS A 64 -8.00 -3.65 6.19
C LYS A 64 -8.24 -3.70 4.68
N HIS A 65 -7.48 -2.92 3.88
CA HIS A 65 -7.56 -2.96 2.42
C HIS A 65 -7.19 -4.32 1.83
N LEU A 66 -6.14 -4.96 2.36
CA LEU A 66 -5.75 -6.31 1.93
C LEU A 66 -6.85 -7.33 2.24
N LYS A 67 -7.48 -7.23 3.42
CA LYS A 67 -8.59 -8.11 3.80
C LYS A 67 -9.81 -7.90 2.91
N GLU A 68 -10.20 -6.65 2.66
CA GLU A 68 -11.30 -6.33 1.76
C GLU A 68 -11.05 -6.88 0.34
N ARG A 69 -9.84 -6.70 -0.21
CA ARG A 69 -9.46 -7.28 -1.51
C ARG A 69 -9.47 -8.82 -1.49
N SER A 70 -8.98 -9.42 -0.42
CA SER A 70 -9.00 -10.88 -0.27
C SER A 70 -10.43 -11.42 -0.21
N ASP A 71 -11.34 -10.74 0.48
CA ASP A 71 -12.74 -11.16 0.58
C ASP A 71 -13.45 -11.06 -0.78
N VAL A 72 -13.19 -9.99 -1.55
CA VAL A 72 -13.71 -9.84 -2.93
C VAL A 72 -13.16 -10.95 -3.82
N LEU A 73 -11.85 -11.18 -3.79
CA LEU A 73 -11.21 -12.23 -4.58
C LEU A 73 -11.75 -13.63 -4.21
N ASN A 74 -11.90 -13.92 -2.92
CA ASN A 74 -12.44 -15.18 -2.45
C ASN A 74 -13.91 -15.37 -2.87
N SER A 75 -14.70 -14.31 -2.92
CA SER A 75 -16.08 -14.38 -3.41
C SER A 75 -16.12 -14.66 -4.91
N ALA A 76 -15.29 -14.00 -5.69
CA ALA A 76 -15.18 -14.23 -7.13
C ALA A 76 -14.67 -15.65 -7.46
N LEU A 77 -13.68 -16.15 -6.72
CA LEU A 77 -13.17 -17.52 -6.90
C LEU A 77 -14.21 -18.61 -6.55
N LYS A 78 -15.20 -18.33 -5.69
CA LYS A 78 -16.27 -19.26 -5.37
C LYS A 78 -17.35 -19.37 -6.45
N GLN A 79 -17.40 -18.40 -7.35
CA GLN A 79 -18.32 -18.45 -8.46
C GLN A 79 -17.85 -19.49 -9.49
N ARG A 80 -18.74 -20.41 -9.81
CA ARG A 80 -18.45 -21.46 -10.80
C ARG A 80 -18.44 -20.84 -12.19
N PHE A 81 -17.41 -21.16 -12.97
CA PHE A 81 -17.33 -20.78 -14.38
C PHE A 81 -18.49 -21.41 -15.15
N ASP A 82 -19.27 -20.58 -15.82
CA ASP A 82 -20.34 -21.03 -16.72
C ASP A 82 -19.96 -20.65 -18.17
N PRO A 83 -19.62 -21.66 -18.98
CA PRO A 83 -19.24 -21.44 -20.37
C PRO A 83 -20.33 -20.79 -21.23
N ASP A 84 -21.59 -21.02 -20.93
CA ASP A 84 -22.68 -20.48 -21.72
C ASP A 84 -22.90 -18.99 -21.44
N THR A 85 -22.86 -18.57 -20.20
CA THR A 85 -22.85 -17.14 -19.80
C THR A 85 -21.64 -16.43 -20.41
N PHE A 86 -20.47 -17.10 -20.40
CA PHE A 86 -19.27 -16.52 -20.99
C PHE A 86 -19.37 -16.34 -22.53
N LYS A 87 -20.00 -17.29 -23.23
CA LYS A 87 -20.25 -17.16 -24.68
C LYS A 87 -21.15 -15.97 -25.01
N VAL A 88 -22.21 -15.77 -24.19
CA VAL A 88 -23.11 -14.60 -24.34
C VAL A 88 -22.31 -13.31 -24.19
N PHE A 89 -21.48 -13.21 -23.17
CA PHE A 89 -20.65 -12.04 -22.94
C PHE A 89 -19.69 -11.75 -24.11
N ILE A 90 -19.03 -12.79 -24.66
CA ILE A 90 -18.17 -12.62 -25.83
C ILE A 90 -18.98 -12.14 -27.05
N ALA A 91 -20.20 -12.66 -27.23
CA ALA A 91 -21.08 -12.28 -28.35
C ALA A 91 -21.54 -10.81 -28.29
N GLU A 92 -21.59 -10.21 -27.10
CA GLU A 92 -21.89 -8.77 -26.93
C GLU A 92 -20.75 -7.87 -27.43
N HIS A 93 -19.52 -8.37 -27.39
CA HIS A 93 -18.33 -7.59 -27.72
C HIS A 93 -17.79 -7.87 -29.13
N PHE A 94 -17.93 -9.10 -29.61
CA PHE A 94 -17.41 -9.52 -30.92
C PHE A 94 -18.51 -10.06 -31.80
N LYS A 95 -18.68 -9.45 -32.97
CA LYS A 95 -19.70 -9.88 -33.95
C LYS A 95 -19.41 -11.26 -34.55
N LYS A 96 -18.12 -11.60 -34.68
CA LYS A 96 -17.67 -12.89 -35.16
C LYS A 96 -16.58 -13.40 -34.24
N PHE A 97 -16.80 -14.56 -33.66
CA PHE A 97 -15.81 -15.23 -32.81
C PHE A 97 -15.95 -16.74 -32.90
N SER A 98 -14.92 -17.42 -32.52
CA SER A 98 -14.88 -18.86 -32.34
C SER A 98 -14.14 -19.20 -31.05
N ILE A 99 -14.70 -20.08 -30.25
CA ILE A 99 -14.03 -20.68 -29.10
C ILE A 99 -13.44 -22.00 -29.56
N LYS A 100 -12.12 -22.11 -29.55
CA LYS A 100 -11.41 -23.25 -30.16
C LYS A 100 -11.23 -24.41 -29.18
N SER A 101 -10.91 -24.12 -27.93
CA SER A 101 -10.78 -25.15 -26.90
C SER A 101 -11.09 -24.60 -25.51
N ILE A 102 -11.60 -25.46 -24.64
CA ILE A 102 -11.68 -25.24 -23.20
C ILE A 102 -10.90 -26.38 -22.57
N GLU A 103 -9.73 -26.06 -22.03
CA GLU A 103 -8.92 -27.02 -21.29
C GLU A 103 -9.03 -26.70 -19.80
N SER A 104 -9.37 -27.71 -19.02
CA SER A 104 -9.50 -27.60 -17.56
C SER A 104 -8.30 -28.26 -16.90
N GLU A 105 -7.53 -27.47 -16.15
CA GLU A 105 -6.40 -27.94 -15.38
C GLU A 105 -6.72 -27.87 -13.89
N HIS A 106 -6.49 -28.97 -13.20
CA HIS A 106 -6.75 -29.04 -11.76
C HIS A 106 -5.47 -28.87 -10.98
N LEU A 107 -5.33 -27.71 -10.35
CA LEU A 107 -4.34 -27.47 -9.29
C LEU A 107 -4.95 -27.79 -7.93
N ASN A 108 -4.13 -28.11 -6.93
CA ASN A 108 -4.56 -28.62 -5.61
C ASN A 108 -5.77 -27.92 -4.99
N THR A 109 -5.91 -26.62 -5.16
CA THR A 109 -6.95 -25.78 -4.51
C THR A 109 -7.84 -25.07 -5.52
N TYR A 110 -7.37 -24.93 -6.77
CA TYR A 110 -8.04 -24.18 -7.82
C TYR A 110 -8.22 -25.06 -9.05
N GLN A 111 -9.29 -24.79 -9.77
CA GLN A 111 -9.48 -25.23 -11.15
C GLN A 111 -9.18 -24.04 -12.06
N THR A 112 -8.42 -24.26 -13.11
CA THR A 112 -8.14 -23.26 -14.12
C THR A 112 -8.75 -23.73 -15.43
N ASP A 113 -9.69 -22.96 -15.96
CA ASP A 113 -10.29 -23.22 -17.25
C ASP A 113 -9.66 -22.27 -18.28
N SER A 114 -8.89 -22.84 -19.22
CA SER A 114 -8.23 -22.09 -20.29
C SER A 114 -9.10 -22.09 -21.54
N VAL A 115 -9.46 -20.90 -22.02
CA VAL A 115 -10.33 -20.69 -23.16
C VAL A 115 -9.55 -20.00 -24.27
N GLU A 116 -9.33 -20.68 -25.40
CA GLU A 116 -8.73 -20.08 -26.59
C GLU A 116 -9.84 -19.44 -27.45
N ILE A 117 -9.69 -18.15 -27.73
CA ILE A 117 -10.66 -17.36 -28.47
C ILE A 117 -10.02 -16.81 -29.73
N ILE A 118 -10.71 -17.00 -30.85
CA ILE A 118 -10.42 -16.33 -32.11
C ILE A 118 -11.55 -15.34 -32.35
N ALA A 119 -11.24 -14.05 -32.42
CA ALA A 119 -12.22 -13.01 -32.65
C ALA A 119 -11.83 -12.13 -33.83
N TYR A 120 -12.86 -11.64 -34.57
CA TYR A 120 -12.69 -10.70 -35.66
C TYR A 120 -13.07 -9.32 -35.18
N ILE A 121 -12.13 -8.39 -35.25
CA ILE A 121 -12.27 -7.00 -34.80
C ILE A 121 -11.99 -6.04 -35.95
N ASN A 122 -12.61 -4.85 -35.91
CA ASN A 122 -12.33 -3.81 -36.89
C ASN A 122 -11.13 -2.95 -36.49
N SER A 123 -10.86 -2.88 -35.19
CA SER A 123 -9.73 -2.11 -34.66
C SER A 123 -9.21 -2.75 -33.36
N PRO A 124 -7.95 -2.58 -33.00
CA PRO A 124 -7.41 -3.02 -31.72
C PRO A 124 -8.17 -2.45 -30.50
N THR A 125 -8.82 -1.30 -30.66
CA THR A 125 -9.62 -0.66 -29.59
C THR A 125 -10.79 -1.55 -29.14
N GLU A 126 -11.37 -2.36 -30.04
CA GLU A 126 -12.44 -3.30 -29.69
C GLU A 126 -11.93 -4.39 -28.74
N TYR A 127 -10.74 -4.89 -28.97
CA TYR A 127 -10.08 -5.83 -28.06
C TYR A 127 -9.84 -5.21 -26.68
N TYR A 128 -9.29 -4.01 -26.61
CA TYR A 128 -9.04 -3.35 -25.31
C TYR A 128 -10.33 -3.06 -24.55
N ARG A 129 -11.41 -2.69 -25.22
CA ARG A 129 -12.73 -2.52 -24.60
C ARG A 129 -13.26 -3.84 -24.01
N PHE A 130 -13.04 -4.93 -24.69
CA PHE A 130 -13.39 -6.24 -24.19
C PHE A 130 -12.58 -6.58 -22.93
N ILE A 131 -11.27 -6.30 -22.91
CA ILE A 131 -10.42 -6.52 -21.73
C ILE A 131 -10.87 -5.65 -20.55
N GLU A 132 -11.25 -4.40 -20.79
CA GLU A 132 -11.84 -3.53 -19.76
C GLU A 132 -13.17 -4.10 -19.23
N ALA A 133 -14.01 -4.60 -20.10
CA ALA A 133 -15.29 -5.20 -19.73
C ALA A 133 -15.11 -6.49 -18.90
N LEU A 134 -14.04 -7.27 -19.13
CA LEU A 134 -13.70 -8.42 -18.31
C LEU A 134 -13.49 -8.07 -16.82
N ASN A 135 -13.00 -6.86 -16.53
CA ASN A 135 -12.81 -6.39 -15.15
C ASN A 135 -14.14 -6.18 -14.40
N SER A 136 -15.25 -6.09 -15.10
CA SER A 136 -16.59 -6.00 -14.50
C SER A 136 -17.25 -7.35 -14.26
N PHE A 137 -16.60 -8.44 -14.69
CA PHE A 137 -17.09 -9.80 -14.46
C PHE A 137 -16.78 -10.27 -13.04
N ASP A 138 -17.68 -11.06 -12.50
CA ASP A 138 -17.55 -11.60 -11.14
C ASP A 138 -16.57 -12.77 -11.03
N TRP A 139 -15.86 -13.11 -12.11
CA TRP A 139 -14.87 -14.19 -12.13
C TRP A 139 -13.45 -13.64 -12.09
N VAL A 140 -12.54 -14.45 -11.58
CA VAL A 140 -11.10 -14.15 -11.66
C VAL A 140 -10.60 -14.63 -13.02
N VAL A 141 -10.33 -13.66 -13.89
CA VAL A 141 -9.87 -13.92 -15.25
C VAL A 141 -8.47 -13.35 -15.45
N GLU A 142 -7.57 -14.17 -15.95
CA GLU A 142 -6.26 -13.76 -16.41
C GLU A 142 -6.26 -13.74 -17.95
N VAL A 143 -5.83 -12.63 -18.51
CA VAL A 143 -5.63 -12.52 -19.96
C VAL A 143 -4.23 -13.04 -20.26
N GLY A 144 -4.17 -14.16 -20.97
CA GLY A 144 -2.92 -14.72 -21.46
C GLY A 144 -2.27 -13.82 -22.51
N SER A 145 -1.09 -14.21 -22.97
CA SER A 145 -0.44 -13.50 -24.07
C SER A 145 -1.33 -13.50 -25.31
N ILE A 146 -1.46 -12.35 -25.97
CA ILE A 146 -2.02 -12.25 -27.31
C ILE A 146 -1.10 -13.07 -28.22
N GLN A 147 -1.66 -14.08 -28.87
CA GLN A 147 -0.86 -14.92 -29.72
C GLN A 147 -0.58 -14.25 -31.07
N GLU A 148 -1.58 -13.63 -31.69
CA GLU A 148 -1.42 -12.97 -32.98
C GLU A 148 -2.51 -11.93 -33.25
N PHE A 149 -2.13 -10.88 -33.99
CA PHE A 149 -3.05 -10.01 -34.72
C PHE A 149 -2.76 -10.17 -36.22
N LEU A 150 -3.67 -10.81 -36.94
CA LEU A 150 -3.55 -11.03 -38.37
C LEU A 150 -4.46 -10.09 -39.13
N SER A 151 -3.88 -9.34 -40.06
CA SER A 151 -4.69 -8.50 -40.96
C SER A 151 -5.35 -9.42 -42.00
N VAL A 152 -6.68 -9.38 -42.08
CA VAL A 152 -7.49 -10.11 -43.07
C VAL A 152 -8.31 -9.12 -43.88
N ASP A 153 -8.82 -9.51 -45.05
CA ASP A 153 -9.53 -8.64 -45.99
C ASP A 153 -10.70 -7.87 -45.38
N THR A 154 -11.28 -8.35 -44.25
CA THR A 154 -12.46 -7.78 -43.61
C THR A 154 -12.20 -7.23 -42.20
N GLY A 155 -10.91 -7.06 -41.79
CA GLY A 155 -10.56 -6.56 -40.50
C GLY A 155 -9.31 -7.17 -39.90
N ILE A 156 -9.30 -7.39 -38.62
CA ILE A 156 -8.17 -8.00 -37.89
C ILE A 156 -8.70 -9.24 -37.17
N GLU A 157 -8.06 -10.36 -37.44
CA GLU A 157 -8.24 -11.59 -36.67
C GLU A 157 -7.31 -11.56 -35.45
N THR A 158 -7.84 -11.75 -34.26
CA THR A 158 -7.06 -11.78 -33.01
C THR A 158 -7.23 -13.12 -32.34
N HIS A 159 -6.11 -13.70 -31.93
CA HIS A 159 -6.03 -14.93 -31.16
C HIS A 159 -5.54 -14.62 -29.77
N PHE A 160 -6.28 -15.02 -28.74
CA PHE A 160 -5.88 -14.84 -27.35
C PHE A 160 -6.44 -15.93 -26.46
N ILE A 161 -5.78 -16.13 -25.32
CA ILE A 161 -6.16 -17.12 -24.32
C ILE A 161 -6.62 -16.39 -23.07
N LEU A 162 -7.74 -16.82 -22.52
CA LEU A 162 -8.22 -16.42 -21.21
C LEU A 162 -8.14 -17.59 -20.24
N LYS A 163 -7.65 -17.35 -19.04
CA LYS A 163 -7.65 -18.32 -17.95
C LYS A 163 -8.62 -17.86 -16.88
N VAL A 164 -9.60 -18.69 -16.59
CA VAL A 164 -10.59 -18.45 -15.55
C VAL A 164 -10.25 -19.32 -14.36
N TYR A 165 -10.11 -18.70 -13.19
CA TYR A 165 -9.77 -19.38 -11.95
C TYR A 165 -11.03 -19.56 -11.11
N THR A 166 -11.30 -20.79 -10.68
CA THR A 166 -12.41 -21.12 -9.79
C THR A 166 -11.90 -21.93 -8.61
N TYR A 167 -12.57 -21.80 -7.48
CA TYR A 167 -12.27 -22.59 -6.29
C TYR A 167 -12.95 -23.96 -6.40
N LYS A 168 -12.24 -25.00 -5.92
CA LYS A 168 -12.73 -26.38 -5.99
C LYS A 168 -13.64 -26.71 -4.79
#